data_1adf1ab964dbb3032ef4c27605593c6c
#
_entry.id   1adf1ab964dbb3032ef4c27605593c6c
#
_cell.length_a   1.000
_cell.length_b   1.000
_cell.length_c   1.000
_cell.angle_alpha   90.00
_cell.angle_beta   90.00
_cell.angle_gamma   90.00
#
_symmetry.space_group_name_H-M   'P 1'
#
loop_
_entity.id
_entity.type
_entity.pdbx_description
1 polymer ?
#
loop_
_entity_poly.entity_id
_entity_poly.type
_entity_poly.pdbx_seq_one_letter_code
_entity_poly.pdbx_strand_id
1 'polypeptide(L)' 'MENMRFSLKALRINKGLRQTDLAVELGVSRKTVAAWENGKSYPAADKIDGICKALGVGYDNIKWKA' A
#
# COMPACT_ATOMS: atom_id res chain seq x y z
N MET A 1 -7.44 21.14 -3.84
CA MET A 1 -7.33 19.96 -4.69
C MET A 1 -8.09 18.79 -4.10
N GLU A 2 -8.85 18.15 -4.93
CA GLU A 2 -9.64 17.04 -4.44
C GLU A 2 -8.79 15.87 -4.01
N ASN A 3 -9.41 14.96 -3.30
CA ASN A 3 -8.73 13.73 -2.91
C ASN A 3 -8.43 12.91 -4.14
N MET A 4 -7.17 12.87 -4.50
CA MET A 4 -6.73 12.02 -5.59
C MET A 4 -6.48 10.64 -5.04
N ARG A 5 -6.98 9.64 -5.74
CA ARG A 5 -6.81 8.26 -5.33
C ARG A 5 -5.99 7.50 -6.35
N PHE A 6 -5.03 6.77 -5.84
CA PHE A 6 -4.15 5.95 -6.67
C PHE A 6 -4.11 4.55 -6.08
N SER A 7 -3.85 3.56 -6.92
CA SER A 7 -3.73 2.20 -6.43
C SER A 7 -2.52 2.09 -5.50
N LEU A 8 -2.56 1.12 -4.62
CA LEU A 8 -1.45 0.85 -3.72
C LEU A 8 -0.16 0.64 -4.54
N LYS A 9 -0.27 -0.13 -5.61
CA LYS A 9 0.89 -0.40 -6.47
C LYS A 9 1.46 0.89 -7.05
N ALA A 10 0.60 1.77 -7.55
CA ALA A 10 1.05 3.03 -8.15
C ALA A 10 1.77 3.89 -7.12
N LEU A 11 1.23 3.98 -5.91
CA LEU A 11 1.85 4.78 -4.86
C LEU A 11 3.19 4.20 -4.43
N ARG A 12 3.27 2.86 -4.36
CA ARG A 12 4.50 2.19 -4.02
C ARG A 12 5.58 2.46 -5.05
N ILE A 13 5.24 2.30 -6.33
CA ILE A 13 6.18 2.54 -7.42
C ILE A 13 6.61 3.99 -7.45
N ASN A 14 5.68 4.90 -7.24
CA ASN A 14 5.99 6.33 -7.21
C ASN A 14 6.99 6.66 -6.11
N LYS A 15 6.96 5.91 -5.03
CA LYS A 15 7.89 6.11 -3.92
C LYS A 15 9.23 5.40 -4.17
N GLY A 16 9.34 4.66 -5.26
CA GLY A 16 10.57 3.96 -5.60
C GLY A 16 10.77 2.66 -4.85
N LEU A 17 9.69 2.07 -4.35
CA LEU A 17 9.78 0.86 -3.55
C LEU A 17 9.37 -0.37 -4.34
N ARG A 18 10.08 -1.47 -4.12
CA ARG A 18 9.67 -2.77 -4.63
C ARG A 18 8.67 -3.40 -3.66
N GLN A 19 7.98 -4.42 -4.10
CA GLN A 19 7.06 -5.14 -3.19
C GLN A 19 7.81 -5.66 -1.97
N THR A 20 9.04 -6.15 -2.19
CA THR A 20 9.85 -6.66 -1.08
C THR A 20 10.22 -5.55 -0.10
N ASP A 21 10.48 -4.35 -0.60
CA ASP A 21 10.83 -3.23 0.27
C ASP A 21 9.67 -2.89 1.19
N LEU A 22 8.48 -2.80 0.62
CA LEU A 22 7.29 -2.48 1.41
C LEU A 22 7.00 -3.60 2.40
N ALA A 23 7.16 -4.85 1.96
CA ALA A 23 6.92 -6.00 2.82
C ALA A 23 7.84 -5.96 4.05
N VAL A 24 9.11 -5.68 3.84
CA VAL A 24 10.06 -5.57 4.96
C VAL A 24 9.67 -4.46 5.90
N GLU A 25 9.29 -3.33 5.34
CA GLU A 25 8.87 -2.16 6.12
C GLU A 25 7.70 -2.51 7.05
N LEU A 26 6.78 -3.31 6.55
CA LEU A 26 5.55 -3.64 7.28
C LEU A 26 5.64 -4.95 8.06
N GLY A 27 6.73 -5.67 7.94
CA GLY A 27 6.88 -6.94 8.64
C GLY A 27 5.98 -8.03 8.10
N VAL A 28 5.72 -8.04 6.80
CA VAL A 28 4.89 -9.06 6.16
C VAL A 28 5.65 -9.66 4.99
N SER A 29 5.09 -10.71 4.38
CA SER A 29 5.73 -11.33 3.23
C SER A 29 5.42 -10.54 1.96
N ARG A 30 6.27 -10.70 0.94
CA ARG A 30 6.02 -10.09 -0.36
C ARG A 30 4.67 -10.54 -0.93
N LYS A 31 4.34 -11.82 -0.72
CA LYS A 31 3.07 -12.36 -1.18
C LYS A 31 1.87 -11.61 -0.60
N THR A 32 2.01 -11.21 0.66
CA THR A 32 0.95 -10.45 1.32
C THR A 32 0.77 -9.11 0.65
N VAL A 33 1.87 -8.42 0.35
CA VAL A 33 1.79 -7.13 -0.36
C VAL A 33 1.17 -7.33 -1.73
N ALA A 34 1.59 -8.37 -2.44
CA ALA A 34 1.04 -8.65 -3.77
C ALA A 34 -0.47 -8.92 -3.70
N ALA A 35 -0.92 -9.64 -2.68
CA ALA A 35 -2.35 -9.93 -2.51
C ALA A 35 -3.14 -8.64 -2.28
N TRP A 36 -2.60 -7.73 -1.49
CA TRP A 36 -3.25 -6.43 -1.29
C TRP A 36 -3.35 -5.66 -2.61
N GLU A 37 -2.27 -5.66 -3.39
CA GLU A 37 -2.24 -4.92 -4.65
C GLU A 37 -3.17 -5.52 -5.69
N ASN A 38 -3.39 -6.81 -5.62
CA ASN A 38 -4.27 -7.51 -6.57
C ASN A 38 -5.71 -7.57 -6.09
N GLY A 39 -6.01 -7.00 -4.94
CA GLY A 39 -7.37 -7.00 -4.41
C GLY A 39 -7.82 -8.34 -3.86
N LYS A 40 -6.89 -9.27 -3.62
CA LYS A 40 -7.24 -10.58 -3.10
C LYS A 40 -7.41 -10.59 -1.60
N SER A 41 -6.80 -9.64 -0.92
CA SER A 41 -6.98 -9.50 0.51
C SER A 41 -6.87 -8.01 0.87
N TYR A 42 -7.24 -7.69 2.08
CA TYR A 42 -7.27 -6.31 2.55
C TYR A 42 -6.44 -6.23 3.83
N PRO A 43 -5.56 -5.25 3.97
CA PRO A 43 -4.72 -5.19 5.16
C PRO A 43 -5.51 -4.83 6.41
N ALA A 44 -5.05 -5.35 7.54
CA ALA A 44 -5.62 -5.00 8.84
C ALA A 44 -5.30 -3.54 9.16
N ALA A 45 -6.04 -2.98 10.12
CA ALA A 45 -5.93 -1.56 10.45
C ALA A 45 -4.51 -1.11 10.78
N ASP A 46 -3.78 -1.92 11.55
CA ASP A 46 -2.41 -1.56 11.90
C ASP A 46 -1.50 -1.54 10.69
N LYS A 47 -1.76 -2.43 9.72
CA LYS A 47 -0.97 -2.46 8.50
C LYS A 47 -1.32 -1.28 7.60
N ILE A 48 -2.58 -0.87 7.58
CA ILE A 48 -3.00 0.31 6.80
C ILE A 48 -2.25 1.54 7.31
N ASP A 49 -2.15 1.70 8.61
CA ASP A 49 -1.43 2.82 9.19
C ASP A 49 0.04 2.79 8.76
N GLY A 50 0.65 1.62 8.81
CA GLY A 50 2.03 1.45 8.38
C GLY A 50 2.23 1.75 6.91
N ILE A 51 1.27 1.33 6.06
CA ILE A 51 1.32 1.59 4.63
C ILE A 51 1.29 3.10 4.38
N CYS A 52 0.36 3.79 5.03
CA CYS A 52 0.24 5.23 4.86
C CYS A 52 1.51 5.95 5.25
N LYS A 53 2.12 5.54 6.35
CA LYS A 53 3.37 6.14 6.80
C LYS A 53 4.52 5.84 5.84
N ALA A 54 4.61 4.61 5.40
CA ALA A 54 5.69 4.21 4.49
C ALA A 54 5.60 4.94 3.16
N LEU A 55 4.39 5.17 2.67
CA LEU A 55 4.19 5.80 1.38
C LEU A 55 4.00 7.32 1.47
N GLY A 56 3.85 7.85 2.68
CA GLY A 56 3.67 9.28 2.87
C GLY A 56 2.35 9.79 2.35
N VAL A 57 1.29 8.99 2.46
CA VAL A 57 -0.03 9.36 1.97
C VAL A 57 -1.08 9.13 3.04
N GLY A 58 -2.26 9.71 2.83
CA GLY A 58 -3.38 9.46 3.73
C GLY A 58 -4.18 8.27 3.25
N TYR A 59 -4.97 7.72 4.15
CA TYR A 59 -5.84 6.60 3.82
C TYR A 59 -6.73 6.91 2.60
N ASP A 60 -7.23 8.15 2.53
CA ASP A 60 -8.14 8.55 1.47
C ASP A 60 -7.46 8.66 0.11
N ASN A 61 -6.15 8.63 0.08
CA ASN A 61 -5.41 8.70 -1.19
C ASN A 61 -5.23 7.34 -1.83
N ILE A 62 -5.61 6.28 -1.14
CA ILE A 62 -5.38 4.92 -1.62
C ILE A 62 -6.67 4.32 -2.15
N LYS A 63 -6.59 3.82 -3.38
CA LYS A 63 -7.67 3.07 -3.99
C LYS A 63 -7.41 1.61 -3.73
N TRP A 64 -8.16 1.03 -2.79
CA TRP A 64 -7.87 -0.31 -2.30
C TRP A 64 -8.34 -1.44 -3.21
N LYS A 65 -9.32 -1.18 -4.01
CA LYS A 65 -9.81 -2.20 -4.93
C LYS A 65 -9.35 -1.90 -6.33
N ALA A 66 -8.96 -2.92 -7.01
CA ALA A 66 -8.53 -2.81 -8.39
C ALA A 66 -9.71 -2.52 -9.31
#